data_6ba8d24a70aa608e611bbd2d47fc2c1b
#
_entry.id   6ba8d24a70aa608e611bbd2d47fc2c1b
#
_cell.length_a   1.000
_cell.length_b   1.000
_cell.length_c   1.000
_cell.angle_alpha   90.00
_cell.angle_beta   90.00
_cell.angle_gamma   90.00
#
_symmetry.space_group_name_H-M   'P 1'
#
loop_
_entity.id
_entity.type
_entity.pdbx_description
1 polymer ?
#
loop_
_entity_poly.entity_id
_entity_poly.type
_entity_poly.pdbx_seq_one_letter_code
_entity_poly.pdbx_strand_id
1 'polypeptide(L)'
;LMHTLSTRPEPTPTPTDETRVFEFDDDAFGNVLAAIHSETAREILLSVRDEPLTASEIADRVDTSVQNASYHLRKLVDAELVRVCDNVYSKKGCEMKCYRAVDTALLLTTESR
;
A
#
# COMPACT_ATOMS: atom_id res chain seq x y z
N LEU A 1 -8.84 27.34 12.78
CA LEU A 1 -8.87 26.85 13.05
C LEU A 1 -8.92 26.42 13.14
N MET A 2 -9.03 26.50 12.94
CA MET A 2 -9.13 25.90 13.20
C MET A 2 -9.37 25.39 13.13
N HIS A 3 -9.46 25.35 12.73
CA HIS A 3 -9.78 24.60 12.88
C HIS A 3 -10.00 24.03 12.91
N THR A 4 -10.00 24.25 12.72
CA THR A 4 -10.27 23.69 12.98
C THR A 4 -10.51 23.13 13.21
N LEU A 5 -10.57 23.19 13.37
CA LEU A 5 -10.66 22.67 13.68
C LEU A 5 -11.09 22.02 13.91
N SER A 6 -10.85 21.99 13.87
CA SER A 6 -11.31 21.48 14.24
C SER A 6 -12.12 20.41 14.51
N THR A 7 -12.53 20.43 14.53
CA THR A 7 -13.27 19.25 14.80
C THR A 7 -13.26 18.35 13.62
N ARG A 8 -12.43 17.46 13.57
CA ARG A 8 -12.33 16.54 12.47
C ARG A 8 -13.23 15.36 12.71
N PRO A 9 -14.06 15.00 11.74
CA PRO A 9 -14.84 13.77 11.86
C PRO A 9 -13.98 12.52 11.77
N GLU A 10 -12.84 12.62 11.11
CA GLU A 10 -11.97 11.45 10.96
C GLU A 10 -10.75 11.60 11.82
N PRO A 11 -10.48 10.67 12.71
CA PRO A 11 -9.31 10.76 13.56
C PRO A 11 -8.04 10.49 12.75
N THR A 12 -6.96 11.12 13.16
CA THR A 12 -5.65 10.77 12.69
C THR A 12 -5.31 9.39 13.24
N PRO A 13 -4.68 8.53 12.45
CA PRO A 13 -4.24 7.24 12.99
C PRO A 13 -3.33 7.47 14.18
N THR A 14 -3.59 6.73 15.28
CA THR A 14 -2.72 6.78 16.43
C THR A 14 -1.60 5.79 16.24
N PRO A 15 -0.40 6.06 16.80
CA PRO A 15 0.68 5.09 16.73
C PRO A 15 0.28 3.78 17.35
N THR A 16 0.61 2.68 16.69
CA THR A 16 0.32 1.33 17.14
C THR A 16 1.58 0.51 16.95
N ASP A 17 1.49 -0.78 17.28
CA ASP A 17 2.61 -1.68 17.03
C ASP A 17 2.92 -1.81 15.55
N GLU A 18 1.95 -1.51 14.67
CA GLU A 18 2.14 -1.55 13.23
C GLU A 18 2.64 -0.23 12.66
N THR A 19 2.83 0.80 13.49
CA THR A 19 3.33 2.07 13.01
C THR A 19 4.83 1.94 12.72
N ARG A 20 5.19 2.31 11.50
CA ARG A 20 6.60 2.29 11.07
C ARG A 20 7.10 3.72 11.07
N VAL A 21 8.21 3.95 11.76
CA VAL A 21 8.79 5.28 11.88
C VAL A 21 10.06 5.33 11.04
N PHE A 22 10.17 6.32 10.18
CA PHE A 22 11.33 6.49 9.31
C PHE A 22 11.98 7.84 9.53
N GLU A 23 13.29 7.83 9.46
CA GLU A 23 14.05 9.07 9.27
C GLU A 23 14.30 9.23 7.79
N PHE A 24 14.54 10.47 7.36
CA PHE A 24 14.63 10.74 5.93
C PHE A 24 15.83 10.08 5.26
N ASP A 25 16.84 9.69 6.01
CA ASP A 25 18.01 9.01 5.45
C ASP A 25 17.95 7.49 5.58
N ASP A 26 16.83 6.94 6.03
CA ASP A 26 16.66 5.49 6.10
C ASP A 26 16.54 4.89 4.70
N ASP A 27 17.27 3.81 4.45
CA ASP A 27 17.14 3.08 3.19
C ASP A 27 15.72 2.54 3.01
N ALA A 28 15.12 2.08 4.11
CA ALA A 28 13.76 1.56 4.07
C ALA A 28 12.76 2.64 3.63
N PHE A 29 12.98 3.89 4.06
CA PHE A 29 12.14 4.97 3.59
C PHE A 29 12.30 5.19 2.09
N GLY A 30 13.54 5.11 1.59
CA GLY A 30 13.78 5.22 0.16
C GLY A 30 13.01 4.19 -0.64
N ASN A 31 12.94 2.95 -0.13
CA ASN A 31 12.20 1.89 -0.79
C ASN A 31 10.70 2.17 -0.80
N VAL A 32 10.18 2.67 0.33
CA VAL A 32 8.76 3.05 0.41
C VAL A 32 8.48 4.16 -0.59
N LEU A 33 9.31 5.19 -0.61
CA LEU A 33 9.11 6.32 -1.50
C LEU A 33 9.11 5.88 -2.96
N ALA A 34 10.06 5.02 -3.34
CA ALA A 34 10.13 4.51 -4.70
C ALA A 34 8.88 3.70 -5.05
N ALA A 35 8.34 2.95 -4.08
CA ALA A 35 7.18 2.11 -4.33
C ALA A 35 5.91 2.94 -4.54
N ILE A 36 5.78 4.09 -3.88
CA ILE A 36 4.56 4.90 -3.93
C ILE A 36 4.71 6.19 -4.73
N HIS A 37 5.83 6.33 -5.44
CA HIS A 37 6.10 7.54 -6.20
C HIS A 37 5.09 7.77 -7.31
N SER A 38 4.65 6.72 -7.98
CA SER A 38 3.72 6.88 -9.09
C SER A 38 2.28 6.89 -8.59
N GLU A 39 1.46 7.66 -9.30
CA GLU A 39 0.02 7.70 -9.00
C GLU A 39 -0.60 6.32 -9.17
N THR A 40 -0.19 5.59 -10.20
CA THR A 40 -0.70 4.24 -10.44
C THR A 40 -0.42 3.33 -9.26
N ALA A 41 0.79 3.40 -8.69
CA ALA A 41 1.12 2.57 -7.53
C ALA A 41 0.22 2.90 -6.34
N ARG A 42 -0.06 4.18 -6.13
CA ARG A 42 -0.94 4.58 -5.03
C ARG A 42 -2.37 4.12 -5.26
N GLU A 43 -2.85 4.16 -6.51
CA GLU A 43 -4.18 3.65 -6.85
C GLU A 43 -4.26 2.15 -6.61
N ILE A 44 -3.20 1.43 -6.96
CA ILE A 44 -3.13 0.00 -6.73
C ILE A 44 -3.22 -0.30 -5.23
N LEU A 45 -2.43 0.41 -4.44
CA LEU A 45 -2.44 0.23 -3.00
C LEU A 45 -3.83 0.44 -2.42
N LEU A 46 -4.51 1.50 -2.85
CA LEU A 46 -5.85 1.80 -2.36
C LEU A 46 -6.85 0.74 -2.80
N SER A 47 -6.66 0.14 -3.98
CA SER A 47 -7.60 -0.86 -4.48
C SER A 47 -7.58 -2.13 -3.62
N VAL A 48 -6.47 -2.44 -2.98
CA VAL A 48 -6.35 -3.64 -2.15
C VAL A 48 -6.49 -3.36 -0.65
N ARG A 49 -6.83 -2.12 -0.32
CA ARG A 49 -7.03 -1.74 1.08
C ARG A 49 -8.30 -2.37 1.66
N ASP A 50 -9.36 -2.42 0.86
CA ASP A 50 -10.67 -2.83 1.34
C ASP A 50 -10.92 -4.32 1.12
N GLU A 51 -10.31 -4.92 0.10
CA GLU A 51 -10.50 -6.34 -0.17
C GLU A 51 -9.28 -6.89 -0.90
N PRO A 52 -8.99 -8.18 -0.72
CA PRO A 52 -7.88 -8.78 -1.49
C PRO A 52 -8.28 -8.94 -2.95
N LEU A 53 -7.35 -8.71 -3.85
CA LEU A 53 -7.59 -8.77 -5.29
C LEU A 53 -6.42 -9.46 -5.97
N THR A 54 -6.70 -10.12 -7.09
CA THR A 54 -5.65 -10.66 -7.94
C THR A 54 -5.06 -9.54 -8.80
N ALA A 55 -3.91 -9.79 -9.40
CA ALA A 55 -3.29 -8.80 -10.27
C ALA A 55 -4.18 -8.41 -11.44
N SER A 56 -4.93 -9.36 -12.00
CA SER A 56 -5.88 -9.09 -13.08
C SER A 56 -6.97 -8.15 -12.63
N GLU A 57 -7.53 -8.40 -11.45
CA GLU A 57 -8.60 -7.55 -10.91
C GLU A 57 -8.10 -6.15 -10.63
N ILE A 58 -6.87 -6.06 -10.11
CA ILE A 58 -6.25 -4.77 -9.83
C ILE A 58 -6.04 -4.00 -11.14
N ALA A 59 -5.52 -4.67 -12.15
CA ALA A 59 -5.26 -4.05 -13.45
C ALA A 59 -6.53 -3.46 -14.04
N ASP A 60 -7.64 -4.20 -13.93
CA ASP A 60 -8.92 -3.72 -14.42
C ASP A 60 -9.38 -2.48 -13.64
N ARG A 61 -9.21 -2.51 -12.33
CA ARG A 61 -9.68 -1.43 -11.47
C ARG A 61 -8.95 -0.12 -11.71
N VAL A 62 -7.64 -0.20 -11.95
CA VAL A 62 -6.82 1.01 -12.10
C VAL A 62 -6.51 1.30 -13.57
N ASP A 63 -7.15 0.57 -14.48
CA ASP A 63 -7.04 0.80 -15.91
C ASP A 63 -5.60 0.74 -16.41
N THR A 64 -4.95 -0.36 -16.12
CA THR A 64 -3.59 -0.59 -16.56
C THR A 64 -3.44 -2.05 -17.00
N SER A 65 -2.27 -2.40 -17.53
CA SER A 65 -2.02 -3.79 -17.92
C SER A 65 -1.70 -4.62 -16.68
N VAL A 66 -1.93 -5.94 -16.80
CA VAL A 66 -1.55 -6.87 -15.74
C VAL A 66 -0.05 -6.81 -15.49
N GLN A 67 0.72 -6.66 -16.57
CA GLN A 67 2.17 -6.58 -16.46
C GLN A 67 2.60 -5.35 -15.64
N ASN A 68 1.98 -4.20 -15.91
CA ASN A 68 2.30 -2.99 -15.18
C ASN A 68 1.85 -3.08 -13.72
N ALA A 69 0.65 -3.63 -13.50
CA ALA A 69 0.16 -3.84 -12.14
C ALA A 69 1.12 -4.74 -11.36
N SER A 70 1.59 -5.82 -11.99
CA SER A 70 2.52 -6.74 -11.35
C SER A 70 3.85 -6.07 -11.01
N TYR A 71 4.32 -5.19 -11.89
CA TYR A 71 5.55 -4.44 -11.65
C TYR A 71 5.42 -3.59 -10.37
N HIS A 72 4.31 -2.85 -10.26
CA HIS A 72 4.09 -2.02 -9.07
C HIS A 72 3.84 -2.86 -7.83
N LEU A 73 3.11 -3.96 -7.97
CA LEU A 73 2.83 -4.84 -6.83
C LEU A 73 4.12 -5.40 -6.24
N ARG A 74 5.08 -5.76 -7.10
CA ARG A 74 6.35 -6.27 -6.60
C ARG A 74 7.04 -5.24 -5.73
N LYS A 75 7.05 -3.99 -6.17
CA LYS A 75 7.68 -2.90 -5.40
C LYS A 75 6.94 -2.64 -4.10
N LEU A 76 5.61 -2.70 -4.14
CA LEU A 76 4.80 -2.49 -2.93
C LEU A 76 5.00 -3.64 -1.94
N VAL A 77 5.15 -4.86 -2.42
CA VAL A 77 5.43 -6.00 -1.54
C VAL A 77 6.83 -5.86 -0.92
N ASP A 78 7.81 -5.47 -1.73
CA ASP A 78 9.18 -5.27 -1.23
C ASP A 78 9.25 -4.16 -0.19
N ALA A 79 8.40 -3.16 -0.32
CA ALA A 79 8.33 -2.06 0.65
C ALA A 79 7.44 -2.41 1.85
N GLU A 80 6.88 -3.61 1.88
CA GLU A 80 6.02 -4.10 2.96
C GLU A 80 4.74 -3.28 3.12
N LEU A 81 4.23 -2.77 2.02
CA LEU A 81 2.95 -2.05 2.00
C LEU A 81 1.82 -2.94 1.50
N VAL A 82 2.16 -3.99 0.79
CA VAL A 82 1.22 -4.98 0.28
C VAL A 82 1.79 -6.35 0.60
N ARG A 83 0.94 -7.30 0.89
CA ARG A 83 1.35 -8.68 1.08
C ARG A 83 0.53 -9.59 0.18
N VAL A 84 1.13 -10.72 -0.15
CA VAL A 84 0.42 -11.78 -0.85
C VAL A 84 -0.40 -12.51 0.21
N CYS A 85 -1.71 -12.58 -0.01
CA CYS A 85 -2.58 -13.30 0.88
C CYS A 85 -2.85 -14.69 0.30
N ASP A 86 -3.88 -15.37 0.82
CA ASP A 86 -4.17 -16.71 0.37
C ASP A 86 -4.44 -16.71 -1.13
N ASN A 87 -3.97 -17.76 -1.79
CA ASN A 87 -4.22 -17.93 -3.20
C ASN A 87 -5.70 -18.22 -3.46
N VAL A 88 -6.16 -17.75 -4.60
CA VAL A 88 -7.51 -18.07 -5.07
C VAL A 88 -7.38 -18.84 -6.37
N TYR A 89 -8.46 -19.54 -6.75
CA TYR A 89 -8.46 -20.30 -7.98
C TYR A 89 -9.31 -19.58 -9.03
N SER A 90 -8.80 -19.53 -10.26
CA SER A 90 -9.55 -19.01 -11.37
C SER A 90 -10.67 -20.00 -11.72
N LYS A 91 -11.58 -19.56 -12.61
CA LYS A 91 -12.64 -20.43 -13.08
C LYS A 91 -12.12 -21.69 -13.77
N LYS A 92 -10.89 -21.63 -14.24
CA LYS A 92 -10.25 -22.78 -14.91
C LYS A 92 -9.47 -23.65 -13.95
N GLY A 93 -9.54 -23.36 -12.65
CA GLY A 93 -8.85 -24.16 -11.65
C GLY A 93 -7.38 -23.77 -11.46
N CYS A 94 -6.92 -22.70 -12.10
CA CYS A 94 -5.55 -22.24 -11.93
C CYS A 94 -5.42 -21.42 -10.67
N GLU A 95 -4.39 -21.74 -9.88
CA GLU A 95 -4.11 -21.00 -8.67
C GLU A 95 -3.56 -19.62 -9.01
N MET A 96 -4.07 -18.59 -8.36
CA MET A 96 -3.67 -17.22 -8.59
C MET A 96 -3.37 -16.55 -7.26
N LYS A 97 -2.33 -15.73 -7.26
CA LYS A 97 -1.99 -14.95 -6.08
C LYS A 97 -2.98 -13.83 -5.89
N CYS A 98 -3.29 -13.55 -4.64
CA CYS A 98 -4.09 -12.42 -4.30
C CYS A 98 -3.28 -11.49 -3.40
N TYR A 99 -3.61 -10.21 -3.44
CA TYR A 99 -2.81 -9.17 -2.78
C TYR A 99 -3.70 -8.36 -1.86
N ARG A 100 -3.13 -7.93 -0.76
CA ARG A 100 -3.84 -7.16 0.26
C ARG A 100 -2.92 -6.12 0.85
N ALA A 101 -3.46 -4.93 1.15
CA ALA A 101 -2.67 -3.91 1.81
C ALA A 101 -2.32 -4.35 3.22
N VAL A 102 -1.09 -4.04 3.64
CA VAL A 102 -0.67 -4.25 5.02
C VAL A 102 -1.32 -3.18 5.88
N ASP A 103 -1.83 -3.59 7.04
CA ASP A 103 -2.47 -2.66 7.96
C ASP A 103 -1.37 -1.95 8.78
N THR A 104 -0.93 -0.80 8.28
CA THR A 104 0.17 -0.08 8.87
C THR A 104 -0.01 1.41 8.70
N ALA A 105 0.66 2.18 9.54
CA ALA A 105 0.79 3.62 9.40
C ALA A 105 2.25 3.96 9.27
N LEU A 106 2.55 5.01 8.52
CA LEU A 106 3.93 5.45 8.32
C LEU A 106 4.10 6.83 8.93
N LEU A 107 5.17 7.01 9.65
CA LEU A 107 5.50 8.28 10.28
C LEU A 107 6.90 8.69 9.85
N LEU A 108 7.00 9.90 9.27
CA LEU A 108 8.30 10.46 8.91
C LEU A 108 8.70 11.48 9.94
N THR A 109 9.96 11.46 10.30
CA THR A 109 10.44 12.41 11.27
C THR A 109 11.75 13.04 10.82
N THR A 110 11.91 14.32 11.15
CA THR A 110 13.17 15.03 10.98
C THR A 110 13.83 15.28 12.33
N GLU A 111 13.25 14.72 13.39
CA GLU A 111 13.81 14.92 14.71
C GLU A 111 15.17 14.27 14.82
N SER A 112 16.07 14.98 15.44
CA SER A 112 17.40 14.45 15.74
C SER A 112 17.30 13.49 16.92
N ARG A 113 18.09 12.42 16.89
CA ARG A 113 18.10 11.43 17.95
C ARG A 113 19.41 11.43 18.69
#